data_4c54195d73387dcd92675feb9da509ab
#
_entry.id   4c54195d73387dcd92675feb9da509ab
#
_cell.length_a   1.000
_cell.length_b   1.000
_cell.length_c   1.000
_cell.angle_alpha   90.00
_cell.angle_beta   90.00
_cell.angle_gamma   90.00
#
_symmetry.space_group_name_H-M   'P 1'
#
loop_
_entity.id
_entity.type
_entity.pdbx_description
1 polymer ?
#
loop_
_entity_poly.entity_id
_entity_poly.type
_entity_poly.pdbx_seq_one_letter_code
_entity_poly.pdbx_strand_id
1 'polypeptide(L)'
;MVNEELLKLITERVMEKVVNYNTYKIPVGVSNRHVHVTREDLETLFGKGYELTVKGELKQPGQFASNETVAIRGPKGEFERVRILGPVRKQSQIEISKTDSFRLGVKA
;
A
#
# COMPACT_ATOMS: atom_id res chain seq x y z
N MET A 1 -4.23 -10.58 4.57
CA MET A 1 -4.27 -9.73 5.76
C MET A 1 -4.53 -10.58 6.99
N VAL A 2 -3.73 -10.41 8.01
CA VAL A 2 -3.88 -11.12 9.29
C VAL A 2 -5.05 -10.48 10.03
N ASN A 3 -5.98 -11.28 10.57
CA ASN A 3 -7.07 -10.70 11.35
C ASN A 3 -6.56 -10.21 12.71
N GLU A 4 -7.34 -9.35 13.35
CA GLU A 4 -6.94 -8.72 14.61
C GLU A 4 -6.72 -9.73 15.74
N GLU A 5 -7.52 -10.78 15.79
CA GLU A 5 -7.37 -11.82 16.82
C GLU A 5 -6.07 -12.59 16.65
N LEU A 6 -5.72 -12.94 15.43
CA LEU A 6 -4.46 -13.64 15.16
C LEU A 6 -3.28 -12.74 15.43
N LEU A 7 -3.37 -11.46 15.05
CA LEU A 7 -2.32 -10.48 15.32
C LEU A 7 -2.13 -10.29 16.83
N LYS A 8 -3.23 -10.20 17.57
CA LYS A 8 -3.19 -10.08 19.04
C LYS A 8 -2.56 -11.30 19.68
N LEU A 9 -2.92 -12.50 19.23
CA LEU A 9 -2.37 -13.75 19.73
C LEU A 9 -0.87 -13.85 19.46
N ILE A 10 -0.44 -13.48 18.26
CA ILE A 10 0.98 -13.44 17.91
C ILE A 10 1.71 -12.41 18.78
N THR A 11 1.12 -11.24 18.97
CA THR A 11 1.70 -10.19 19.81
C THR A 11 1.86 -10.64 21.26
N GLU A 12 0.86 -11.29 21.82
CA GLU A 12 0.93 -11.82 23.19
C GLU A 12 2.02 -12.87 23.34
N ARG A 13 2.11 -13.82 22.41
CA ARG A 13 3.16 -14.84 22.42
C ARG A 13 4.55 -14.25 22.22
N VAL A 14 4.67 -13.26 21.37
CA VAL A 14 5.93 -12.56 21.14
C VAL A 14 6.30 -11.77 22.38
N MET A 15 5.35 -11.14 23.06
CA MET A 15 5.61 -10.39 24.29
C MET A 15 6.10 -11.30 25.41
N GLU A 16 5.57 -12.50 25.56
CA GLU A 16 6.08 -13.46 26.53
C GLU A 16 7.54 -13.83 26.27
N LYS A 17 7.97 -13.78 25.00
CA LYS A 17 9.32 -14.18 24.59
C LYS A 17 10.23 -13.00 24.27
N VAL A 18 9.72 -11.81 24.13
CA VAL A 18 10.48 -10.62 23.72
C VAL A 18 11.61 -10.29 24.68
N VAL A 19 11.41 -10.53 25.95
CA VAL A 19 12.47 -10.35 26.94
C VAL A 19 13.68 -11.24 26.62
N ASN A 20 13.45 -12.37 25.94
CA ASN A 20 14.47 -13.34 25.57
C ASN A 20 14.93 -13.20 24.11
N TYR A 21 14.18 -12.48 23.26
CA TYR A 21 14.39 -12.43 21.82
C TYR A 21 14.40 -11.03 21.23
N ASN A 22 15.03 -10.10 21.91
CA ASN A 22 15.19 -8.74 21.36
C ASN A 22 15.91 -8.69 20.02
N THR A 23 16.57 -9.77 19.63
CA THR A 23 17.27 -9.90 18.36
C THR A 23 16.37 -10.42 17.24
N TYR A 24 15.22 -10.99 17.58
CA TYR A 24 14.27 -11.49 16.59
C TYR A 24 13.24 -10.42 16.26
N LYS A 25 13.63 -9.53 15.38
CA LYS A 25 12.67 -8.62 14.79
C LYS A 25 12.13 -9.26 13.52
N ILE A 26 10.90 -9.73 13.57
CA ILE A 26 10.19 -10.11 12.36
C ILE A 26 9.64 -8.81 11.78
N PRO A 27 10.16 -8.33 10.64
CA PRO A 27 9.63 -7.12 10.04
C PRO A 27 8.22 -7.41 9.51
N VAL A 28 7.23 -6.92 10.24
CA VAL A 28 5.86 -6.93 9.76
C VAL A 28 5.62 -5.62 9.04
N GLY A 29 5.71 -5.67 7.73
CA GLY A 29 5.33 -4.54 6.89
C GLY A 29 3.82 -4.55 6.70
N VAL A 30 3.15 -3.52 7.20
CA VAL A 30 1.75 -3.29 6.84
C VAL A 30 1.75 -2.45 5.58
N SER A 31 1.26 -3.04 4.50
CA SER A 31 1.10 -2.33 3.25
C SER A 31 -0.07 -1.35 3.40
N ASN A 32 0.22 -0.05 3.32
CA ASN A 32 -0.81 0.97 3.21
C ASN A 32 -1.48 0.90 1.84
N ARG A 33 -2.68 1.50 1.76
CA ARG A 33 -3.34 1.65 0.46
C ARG A 33 -2.39 2.30 -0.54
N HIS A 34 -2.36 1.75 -1.74
CA HIS A 34 -1.53 2.27 -2.81
C HIS A 34 -2.11 1.91 -4.18
N VAL A 35 -1.56 2.53 -5.21
CA VAL A 35 -2.04 2.38 -6.59
C VAL A 35 -0.87 2.00 -7.48
N HIS A 36 -1.12 1.10 -8.41
CA HIS A 36 -0.24 0.82 -9.55
C HIS A 36 -0.93 1.32 -10.80
N VAL A 37 -0.20 1.92 -11.71
CA VAL A 37 -0.78 2.50 -12.93
C VAL A 37 -0.07 2.00 -14.17
N THR A 38 -0.81 1.97 -15.27
CA THR A 38 -0.24 1.79 -16.60
C THR A 38 0.34 3.11 -17.08
N ARG A 39 1.15 3.05 -18.14
CA ARG A 39 1.66 4.27 -18.80
C ARG A 39 0.49 5.16 -19.28
N GLU A 40 -0.53 4.57 -19.84
CA GLU A 40 -1.70 5.29 -20.32
C GLU A 40 -2.44 6.03 -19.20
N ASP A 41 -2.69 5.34 -18.10
CA ASP A 41 -3.37 5.94 -16.96
C ASP A 41 -2.53 7.03 -16.30
N LEU A 42 -1.21 6.83 -16.21
CA LEU A 42 -0.30 7.83 -15.70
C LEU A 42 -0.37 9.12 -16.52
N GLU A 43 -0.35 8.99 -17.85
CA GLU A 43 -0.43 10.14 -18.74
C GLU A 43 -1.81 10.81 -18.68
N THR A 44 -2.88 10.04 -18.51
CA THR A 44 -4.22 10.60 -18.29
C THR A 44 -4.30 11.43 -17.02
N LEU A 45 -3.66 10.97 -15.97
CA LEU A 45 -3.70 11.65 -14.66
C LEU A 45 -2.78 12.89 -14.61
N PHE A 46 -1.61 12.81 -15.20
CA PHE A 46 -0.57 13.84 -15.02
C PHE A 46 -0.13 14.52 -16.32
N GLY A 47 -0.52 14.02 -17.46
CA GLY A 47 -0.16 14.59 -18.75
C GLY A 47 0.75 13.71 -19.58
N LYS A 48 0.71 13.90 -20.89
CA LYS A 48 1.47 13.11 -21.83
C LYS A 48 2.97 13.23 -21.58
N GLY A 49 3.65 12.09 -21.57
CA GLY A 49 5.09 12.02 -21.32
C GLY A 49 5.51 12.16 -19.86
N TYR A 50 4.55 12.21 -18.95
CA TYR A 50 4.88 12.30 -17.52
C TYR A 50 5.59 11.06 -17.02
N GLU A 51 6.61 11.25 -16.18
CA GLU A 51 7.37 10.18 -15.55
C GLU A 51 7.20 10.22 -14.04
N LEU A 52 7.03 9.04 -13.43
CA LEU A 52 7.00 8.96 -11.97
C LEU A 52 8.36 9.34 -11.39
N THR A 53 8.35 10.08 -10.28
CA THR A 53 9.57 10.45 -9.58
C THR A 53 9.73 9.59 -8.34
N VAL A 54 10.97 9.17 -8.07
CA VAL A 54 11.27 8.25 -6.96
C VAL A 54 11.35 9.03 -5.66
N LYS A 55 10.53 8.63 -4.68
CA LYS A 55 10.62 9.11 -3.31
C LYS A 55 11.53 8.20 -2.47
N GLY A 56 11.40 6.89 -2.67
CA GLY A 56 12.20 5.92 -1.95
C GLY A 56 12.05 4.53 -2.56
N GLU A 57 13.10 3.75 -2.48
CA GLU A 57 13.06 2.38 -2.95
C GLU A 57 12.31 1.47 -1.99
N LEU A 58 11.61 0.49 -2.54
CA LEU A 58 10.95 -0.54 -1.78
C LEU A 58 11.89 -1.73 -1.59
N LYS A 59 11.56 -2.61 -0.65
CA LYS A 59 12.34 -3.83 -0.40
C LYS A 59 12.37 -4.76 -1.61
N GLN A 60 11.33 -4.72 -2.45
CA GLN A 60 11.28 -5.52 -3.67
C GLN A 60 12.14 -4.86 -4.75
N PRO A 61 13.09 -5.59 -5.35
CA PRO A 61 13.97 -5.02 -6.37
C PRO A 61 13.19 -4.41 -7.53
N GLY A 62 13.62 -3.23 -7.95
CA GLY A 62 13.03 -2.54 -9.09
C GLY A 62 11.73 -1.81 -8.79
N GLN A 63 11.21 -1.90 -7.58
CA GLN A 63 9.99 -1.19 -7.18
C GLN A 63 10.33 0.02 -6.30
N PHE A 64 9.52 1.06 -6.40
CA PHE A 64 9.73 2.27 -5.63
C PHE A 64 8.42 2.95 -5.26
N ALA A 65 8.45 3.69 -4.16
CA ALA A 65 7.39 4.63 -3.82
C ALA A 65 7.64 5.93 -4.57
N SER A 66 6.66 6.40 -5.32
CA SER A 66 6.78 7.66 -6.04
C SER A 66 6.38 8.84 -5.16
N ASN A 67 6.73 10.05 -5.59
CA ASN A 67 6.24 11.27 -4.97
C ASN A 67 4.78 11.55 -5.33
N GLU A 68 4.33 11.03 -6.48
CA GLU A 68 2.99 11.24 -7.00
C GLU A 68 1.94 10.53 -6.16
N THR A 69 0.84 11.21 -5.91
CA THR A 69 -0.33 10.67 -5.24
C THR A 69 -1.57 10.95 -6.05
N VAL A 70 -2.59 10.15 -5.87
CA VAL A 70 -3.89 10.33 -6.52
C VAL A 70 -5.00 10.20 -5.49
N ALA A 71 -6.13 10.80 -5.78
CA ALA A 71 -7.35 10.55 -5.03
C ALA A 71 -8.02 9.29 -5.57
N ILE A 72 -8.53 8.45 -4.67
CA ILE A 72 -9.39 7.34 -5.04
C ILE A 72 -10.76 7.55 -4.42
N ARG A 73 -11.80 7.33 -5.21
CA ARG A 73 -13.17 7.57 -4.79
C ARG A 73 -14.02 6.34 -5.04
N GLY A 74 -14.79 5.96 -4.02
CA GLY A 74 -15.84 4.96 -4.11
C GLY A 74 -17.20 5.59 -3.85
N PRO A 75 -18.28 4.79 -3.91
CA PRO A 75 -19.64 5.30 -3.71
C PRO A 75 -19.88 5.96 -2.35
N LYS A 76 -19.13 5.57 -1.32
CA LYS A 76 -19.34 6.05 0.05
C LYS A 76 -18.25 6.94 0.59
N GLY A 77 -17.13 7.08 -0.10
CA GLY A 77 -16.04 7.87 0.44
C GLY A 77 -14.86 8.01 -0.51
N GLU A 78 -13.87 8.72 -0.01
CA GLU A 78 -12.70 9.10 -0.79
C GLU A 78 -11.46 9.11 0.07
N PHE A 79 -10.33 8.75 -0.53
CA PHE A 79 -9.00 8.99 0.05
C PHE A 79 -8.25 9.92 -0.90
N GLU A 80 -7.80 11.07 -0.38
CA GLU A 80 -7.25 12.14 -1.22
C GLU A 80 -5.81 11.93 -1.67
N ARG A 81 -5.00 11.24 -0.89
CA ARG A 81 -3.57 11.14 -1.15
C ARG A 81 -3.12 9.69 -1.08
N VAL A 82 -3.39 8.97 -2.14
CA VAL A 82 -2.98 7.59 -2.25
C VAL A 82 -1.73 7.51 -3.12
N ARG A 83 -0.69 6.93 -2.59
CA ARG A 83 0.61 6.89 -3.25
C ARG A 83 0.60 5.95 -4.44
N ILE A 84 1.22 6.39 -5.52
CA ILE A 84 1.49 5.53 -6.66
C ILE A 84 2.82 4.82 -6.41
N LEU A 85 2.84 3.51 -6.61
CA LEU A 85 4.06 2.73 -6.60
C LEU A 85 4.53 2.50 -8.03
N GLY A 86 5.79 2.72 -8.27
CA GLY A 86 6.41 2.48 -9.56
C GLY A 86 7.19 1.18 -9.61
N PRO A 87 7.62 0.78 -10.78
CA PRO A 87 7.42 1.42 -12.09
C PRO A 87 5.99 1.20 -12.63
N VAL A 88 5.71 1.80 -13.78
CA VAL A 88 4.43 1.56 -14.48
C VAL A 88 4.25 0.08 -14.77
N ARG A 89 3.03 -0.38 -14.73
CA ARG A 89 2.67 -1.78 -14.94
C ARG A 89 1.78 -1.94 -16.17
N LYS A 90 1.56 -3.20 -16.56
CA LYS A 90 0.67 -3.52 -17.69
C LYS A 90 -0.81 -3.36 -17.34
N GLN A 91 -1.13 -3.31 -16.06
CA GLN A 91 -2.49 -3.19 -15.56
C GLN A 91 -2.50 -2.27 -14.36
N SER A 92 -3.45 -1.33 -14.35
CA SER A 92 -3.66 -0.48 -13.20
C SER A 92 -4.40 -1.24 -12.10
N GLN A 93 -3.97 -1.05 -10.86
CA GLN A 93 -4.55 -1.72 -9.71
C GLN A 93 -4.60 -0.76 -8.54
N ILE A 94 -5.69 -0.84 -7.78
CA ILE A 94 -5.84 -0.14 -6.51
C ILE A 94 -5.82 -1.20 -5.42
N GLU A 95 -4.84 -1.13 -4.55
CA GLU A 95 -4.71 -2.04 -3.41
C GLU A 95 -5.13 -1.34 -2.14
N ILE A 96 -6.16 -1.90 -1.50
CA ILE A 96 -6.74 -1.34 -0.28
C ILE A 96 -6.98 -2.44 0.74
N SER A 97 -7.03 -2.05 2.01
CA SER A 97 -7.43 -2.96 3.07
C SER A 97 -8.93 -3.19 3.06
N LYS A 98 -9.36 -4.22 3.76
CA LYS A 98 -10.79 -4.48 3.95
C LYS A 98 -11.49 -3.31 4.66
N THR A 99 -10.84 -2.70 5.63
CA THR A 99 -11.35 -1.51 6.30
C THR A 99 -11.52 -0.35 5.33
N ASP A 100 -10.54 -0.12 4.46
CA ASP A 100 -10.64 0.91 3.42
C ASP A 100 -11.79 0.63 2.46
N SER A 101 -12.03 -0.64 2.12
CA SER A 101 -13.11 -1.02 1.21
C SER A 101 -14.48 -0.63 1.78
N PHE A 102 -14.69 -0.79 3.07
CA PHE A 102 -15.92 -0.35 3.72
C PHE A 102 -16.08 1.17 3.64
N ARG A 103 -15.00 1.90 3.87
CA ARG A 103 -15.03 3.36 3.81
C ARG A 103 -15.32 3.88 2.41
N LEU A 104 -14.81 3.21 1.39
CA LEU A 104 -15.08 3.55 -0.01
C LEU A 104 -16.43 3.01 -0.50
N GLY A 105 -16.95 1.98 0.14
CA GLY A 105 -18.20 1.33 -0.27
C GLY A 105 -18.01 0.37 -1.44
N VAL A 106 -16.88 -0.31 -1.50
CA VAL A 106 -16.57 -1.30 -2.54
C VAL A 106 -16.16 -2.62 -1.91
N LYS A 107 -16.13 -3.67 -2.71
CA LYS A 107 -15.57 -4.95 -2.27
C LYS A 107 -14.05 -4.92 -2.41
N ALA A 108 -13.39 -5.40 -1.38
CA ALA A 108 -11.93 -5.55 -1.43
C ALA A 108 -11.54 -6.80 -2.21
#